data_908ccf6f65739db24b12fdb59ba3cbba
#
_entry.id   908ccf6f65739db24b12fdb59ba3cbba
#
_cell.length_a   1.000
_cell.length_b   1.000
_cell.length_c   1.000
_cell.angle_alpha   90.00
_cell.angle_beta   90.00
_cell.angle_gamma   90.00
#
_symmetry.space_group_name_H-M   'P 1'
#
loop_
_entity.id
_entity.type
_entity.pdbx_description
1 polymer ?
#
loop_
_entity_poly.entity_id
_entity_poly.type
_entity_poly.pdbx_seq_one_letter_code
_entity_poly.pdbx_strand_id
1 'polypeptide(L)'
;MIGSERWRDNWRVVIRPGATRVELSRSARRREAAVRQVRELPAGAGVALAASAPGAARRCRAFAAENGLEVEREYLAFPSAAAPAYLVEDAPAPVRVFAQAVLVAPPGIRFSAPITAGVALVRALSPWRLFRILAPGRIVVGRRR
;
A
#
# COMPACT_ATOMS: atom_id res chain seq x y z
N MET A 1 5.28 -19.59 10.04
CA MET A 1 4.73 -19.07 8.76
C MET A 1 3.19 -19.07 8.68
N ILE A 2 2.49 -18.95 9.81
CA ILE A 2 1.01 -19.02 9.86
C ILE A 2 0.34 -17.64 9.63
N GLY A 3 1.11 -16.56 9.55
CA GLY A 3 0.54 -15.19 9.49
C GLY A 3 0.18 -14.63 8.12
N SER A 4 0.85 -15.04 7.06
CA SER A 4 0.72 -14.37 5.76
C SER A 4 -0.57 -14.69 4.99
N GLU A 5 -1.16 -15.85 5.21
CA GLU A 5 -2.40 -16.23 4.52
C GLU A 5 -3.62 -15.46 5.01
N ARG A 6 -3.67 -15.19 6.33
CA ARG A 6 -4.77 -14.42 6.93
C ARG A 6 -4.82 -12.97 6.46
N TRP A 7 -3.73 -12.41 5.98
CA TRP A 7 -3.65 -11.02 5.56
C TRP A 7 -3.82 -10.80 4.05
N ARG A 8 -3.89 -11.87 3.27
CA ARG A 8 -4.05 -11.75 1.80
C ARG A 8 -5.31 -11.03 1.39
N ASP A 9 -6.36 -11.11 2.19
CA ASP A 9 -7.66 -10.52 1.90
C ASP A 9 -7.92 -9.19 2.60
N ASN A 10 -6.99 -8.71 3.44
CA ASN A 10 -7.18 -7.46 4.18
C ASN A 10 -7.41 -6.24 3.27
N TRP A 11 -6.84 -6.26 2.06
CA TRP A 11 -7.06 -5.21 1.09
C TRP A 11 -8.54 -5.07 0.67
N ARG A 12 -9.37 -6.11 0.83
CA ARG A 12 -10.81 -6.08 0.53
C ARG A 12 -11.58 -5.13 1.44
N VAL A 13 -11.03 -4.80 2.59
CA VAL A 13 -11.66 -3.86 3.54
C VAL A 13 -11.69 -2.44 2.98
N VAL A 14 -10.71 -2.08 2.14
CA VAL A 14 -10.57 -0.72 1.59
C VAL A 14 -11.11 -0.58 0.17
N ILE A 15 -11.51 -1.68 -0.47
CA ILE A 15 -12.09 -1.66 -1.81
C ILE A 15 -13.57 -2.07 -1.79
N ARG A 16 -14.30 -1.55 -2.75
CA ARG A 16 -15.72 -1.88 -2.91
C ARG A 16 -15.88 -3.36 -3.31
N PRO A 17 -16.96 -4.03 -2.87
CA PRO A 17 -17.31 -5.36 -3.38
C PRO A 17 -17.33 -5.36 -4.90
N GLY A 18 -16.73 -6.38 -5.52
CA GLY A 18 -16.65 -6.49 -6.97
C GLY A 18 -15.50 -5.72 -7.63
N ALA A 19 -14.70 -4.95 -6.89
CA ALA A 19 -13.52 -4.32 -7.45
C ALA A 19 -12.45 -5.35 -7.83
N THR A 20 -11.81 -5.10 -8.98
CA THR A 20 -10.76 -5.97 -9.52
C THR A 20 -9.40 -5.56 -8.99
N ARG A 21 -8.67 -6.53 -8.41
CA ARG A 21 -7.29 -6.33 -8.00
C ARG A 21 -6.35 -6.56 -9.18
N VAL A 22 -5.45 -5.61 -9.41
CA VAL A 22 -4.43 -5.65 -10.45
C VAL A 22 -3.06 -5.50 -9.82
N GLU A 23 -2.21 -6.50 -9.97
CA GLU A 23 -0.83 -6.46 -9.47
C GLU A 23 0.12 -5.88 -10.51
N LEU A 24 0.79 -4.78 -10.14
CA LEU A 24 1.75 -4.12 -10.99
C LEU A 24 3.17 -4.62 -10.69
N SER A 25 3.73 -5.33 -11.64
CA SER A 25 5.11 -5.80 -11.64
C SER A 25 6.01 -4.89 -12.48
N ARG A 26 7.33 -5.02 -12.29
CA ARG A 26 8.35 -4.42 -13.18
C ARG A 26 8.49 -5.17 -14.50
N SER A 27 8.01 -6.40 -14.57
CA SER A 27 8.05 -7.23 -15.78
C SER A 27 7.12 -6.66 -16.85
N ALA A 28 7.62 -6.45 -18.06
CA ALA A 28 6.84 -5.97 -19.19
C ALA A 28 5.64 -6.89 -19.49
N ARG A 29 5.86 -8.21 -19.51
CA ARG A 29 4.80 -9.20 -19.76
C ARG A 29 3.66 -9.10 -18.74
N ARG A 30 3.99 -8.91 -17.44
CA ARG A 30 2.96 -8.77 -16.40
C ARG A 30 2.25 -7.42 -16.51
N ARG A 31 2.96 -6.38 -16.93
CA ARG A 31 2.34 -5.07 -17.19
C ARG A 31 1.34 -5.14 -18.33
N GLU A 32 1.66 -5.80 -19.43
CA GLU A 32 0.73 -6.01 -20.55
C GLU A 32 -0.51 -6.80 -20.13
N ALA A 33 -0.35 -7.84 -19.29
CA ALA A 33 -1.48 -8.57 -18.74
C ALA A 33 -2.37 -7.67 -17.87
N ALA A 34 -1.79 -6.82 -17.03
CA ALA A 34 -2.51 -5.84 -16.23
C ALA A 34 -3.27 -4.81 -17.09
N VAL A 35 -2.67 -4.34 -18.20
CA VAL A 35 -3.35 -3.44 -19.15
C VAL A 35 -4.56 -4.11 -19.78
N ARG A 36 -4.43 -5.35 -20.24
CA ARG A 36 -5.55 -6.11 -20.79
C ARG A 36 -6.68 -6.28 -19.78
N GLN A 37 -6.33 -6.71 -18.56
CA GLN A 37 -7.29 -6.88 -17.47
C GLN A 37 -8.10 -5.60 -17.20
N VAL A 38 -7.45 -4.43 -17.17
CA VAL A 38 -8.12 -3.16 -16.95
C VAL A 38 -8.99 -2.77 -18.15
N ARG A 39 -8.53 -3.01 -19.37
CA ARG A 39 -9.30 -2.67 -20.59
C ARG A 39 -10.59 -3.48 -20.74
N GLU A 40 -10.62 -4.69 -20.20
CA GLU A 40 -11.80 -5.57 -20.23
C GLU A 40 -12.86 -5.17 -19.19
N LEU A 41 -12.53 -4.33 -18.22
CA LEU A 41 -13.48 -3.89 -17.21
C LEU A 41 -14.48 -2.87 -17.79
N PRO A 42 -15.74 -2.90 -17.36
CA PRO A 42 -16.73 -1.89 -17.75
C PRO A 42 -16.39 -0.51 -17.18
N ALA A 43 -16.90 0.53 -17.80
CA ALA A 43 -16.81 1.90 -17.27
C ALA A 43 -17.43 1.95 -15.86
N GLY A 44 -16.81 2.69 -14.96
CA GLY A 44 -17.23 2.78 -13.54
C GLY A 44 -16.79 1.60 -12.67
N ALA A 45 -16.20 0.54 -13.22
CA ALA A 45 -15.70 -0.57 -12.43
C ALA A 45 -14.60 -0.15 -11.46
N GLY A 46 -14.70 -0.65 -10.22
CA GLY A 46 -13.69 -0.45 -9.20
C GLY A 46 -12.41 -1.22 -9.49
N VAL A 47 -11.27 -0.59 -9.31
CA VAL A 47 -9.94 -1.18 -9.51
C VAL A 47 -9.07 -0.92 -8.31
N ALA A 48 -8.34 -1.93 -7.85
CA ALA A 48 -7.30 -1.80 -6.84
C ALA A 48 -5.95 -2.18 -7.45
N LEU A 49 -5.09 -1.20 -7.65
CA LEU A 49 -3.72 -1.39 -8.12
C LEU A 49 -2.82 -1.70 -6.94
N ALA A 50 -2.13 -2.83 -6.96
CA ALA A 50 -1.18 -3.22 -5.93
C ALA A 50 0.25 -3.25 -6.51
N ALA A 51 1.20 -2.62 -5.83
CA ALA A 51 2.60 -2.64 -6.22
C ALA A 51 3.53 -2.71 -5.01
N SER A 52 4.66 -3.40 -5.16
CA SER A 52 5.71 -3.48 -4.14
C SER A 52 6.82 -2.45 -4.38
N ALA A 53 7.45 -1.98 -3.29
CA ALA A 53 8.61 -1.08 -3.34
C ALA A 53 9.81 -1.73 -4.08
N PRO A 54 10.79 -0.94 -4.57
CA PRO A 54 10.78 0.50 -4.67
C PRO A 54 9.97 1.03 -5.86
N GLY A 55 9.55 2.31 -5.75
CA GLY A 55 8.85 3.00 -6.84
C GLY A 55 7.38 2.60 -7.02
N ALA A 56 6.76 1.94 -6.03
CA ALA A 56 5.37 1.48 -6.09
C ALA A 56 4.38 2.62 -6.40
N ALA A 57 4.51 3.75 -5.71
CA ALA A 57 3.65 4.92 -5.92
C ALA A 57 3.69 5.44 -7.36
N ARG A 58 4.91 5.62 -7.89
CA ARG A 58 5.10 6.10 -9.26
C ARG A 58 4.50 5.14 -10.29
N ARG A 59 4.72 3.82 -10.10
CA ARG A 59 4.16 2.82 -11.01
C ARG A 59 2.64 2.80 -10.99
N CYS A 60 2.01 2.84 -9.80
CA CYS A 60 0.56 2.87 -9.70
C CYS A 60 -0.03 4.11 -10.37
N ARG A 61 0.52 5.29 -10.09
CA ARG A 61 0.02 6.55 -10.68
C ARG A 61 0.23 6.62 -12.18
N ALA A 62 1.41 6.23 -12.67
CA ALA A 62 1.68 6.18 -14.11
C ALA A 62 0.72 5.23 -14.81
N PHE A 63 0.53 4.02 -14.26
CA PHE A 63 -0.38 3.03 -14.81
C PHE A 63 -1.84 3.55 -14.82
N ALA A 64 -2.28 4.18 -13.74
CA ALA A 64 -3.62 4.75 -13.64
C ALA A 64 -3.84 5.84 -14.71
N ALA A 65 -2.88 6.77 -14.87
CA ALA A 65 -2.96 7.84 -15.86
C ALA A 65 -2.99 7.29 -17.29
N GLU A 66 -2.12 6.31 -17.61
CA GLU A 66 -2.02 5.70 -18.94
C GLU A 66 -3.26 4.88 -19.33
N ASN A 67 -3.99 4.35 -18.35
CA ASN A 67 -5.15 3.47 -18.58
C ASN A 67 -6.50 4.10 -18.22
N GLY A 68 -6.55 5.43 -18.05
CA GLY A 68 -7.79 6.17 -17.83
C GLY A 68 -8.49 5.80 -16.50
N LEU A 69 -7.71 5.49 -15.46
CA LEU A 69 -8.25 5.24 -14.13
C LEU A 69 -8.33 6.54 -13.33
N GLU A 70 -9.45 6.78 -12.71
CA GLU A 70 -9.63 7.85 -11.74
C GLU A 70 -9.24 7.34 -10.35
N VAL A 71 -8.15 7.89 -9.79
CA VAL A 71 -7.66 7.51 -8.47
C VAL A 71 -8.54 8.17 -7.39
N GLU A 72 -9.10 7.35 -6.52
CA GLU A 72 -9.92 7.81 -5.40
C GLU A 72 -9.11 7.90 -4.11
N ARG A 73 -8.32 6.85 -3.78
CA ARG A 73 -7.53 6.78 -2.56
C ARG A 73 -6.23 6.01 -2.77
N GLU A 74 -5.23 6.35 -1.97
CA GLU A 74 -3.95 5.65 -1.93
C GLU A 74 -3.66 5.17 -0.51
N TYR A 75 -3.14 3.95 -0.39
CA TYR A 75 -2.80 3.32 0.88
C TYR A 75 -1.35 2.84 0.88
N LEU A 76 -0.67 3.05 2.02
CA LEU A 76 0.59 2.41 2.35
C LEU A 76 0.27 1.01 2.88
N ALA A 77 0.95 -0.01 2.37
CA ALA A 77 0.73 -1.40 2.75
C ALA A 77 1.94 -1.97 3.49
N PHE A 78 1.73 -2.49 4.68
CA PHE A 78 2.75 -3.07 5.53
C PHE A 78 2.35 -4.49 5.96
N PRO A 79 3.22 -5.50 5.94
CA PRO A 79 4.61 -5.47 5.45
C PRO A 79 4.73 -5.58 3.92
N SER A 80 3.66 -5.79 3.19
CA SER A 80 3.68 -5.90 1.72
C SER A 80 2.34 -5.53 1.10
N ALA A 81 2.32 -5.25 -0.21
CA ALA A 81 1.07 -5.05 -0.96
C ALA A 81 0.30 -6.36 -1.19
N ALA A 82 1.00 -7.49 -1.23
CA ALA A 82 0.37 -8.80 -1.48
C ALA A 82 -0.43 -9.31 -0.28
N ALA A 83 0.10 -9.12 0.93
CA ALA A 83 -0.52 -9.55 2.18
C ALA A 83 -0.33 -8.46 3.26
N PRO A 84 -1.11 -7.36 3.19
CA PRO A 84 -0.96 -6.26 4.12
C PRO A 84 -1.58 -6.60 5.47
N ALA A 85 -0.77 -6.57 6.54
CA ALA A 85 -1.28 -6.59 7.90
C ALA A 85 -1.89 -5.24 8.27
N TYR A 86 -1.33 -4.17 7.73
CA TYR A 86 -1.81 -2.81 7.93
C TYR A 86 -1.95 -2.09 6.59
N LEU A 87 -3.08 -1.42 6.44
CA LEU A 87 -3.37 -0.50 5.34
C LEU A 87 -3.59 0.88 5.94
N VAL A 88 -2.69 1.80 5.61
CA VAL A 88 -2.69 3.16 6.15
C VAL A 88 -2.92 4.11 4.99
N GLU A 89 -3.97 4.92 5.05
CA GLU A 89 -4.22 5.93 4.02
C GLU A 89 -3.01 6.86 3.89
N ASP A 90 -2.61 7.16 2.66
CA ASP A 90 -1.44 8.01 2.36
C ASP A 90 -1.74 9.49 2.65
N ALA A 91 -1.99 9.78 3.93
CA ALA A 91 -2.28 11.10 4.45
C ALA A 91 -1.57 11.33 5.81
N PRO A 92 -1.30 12.59 6.20
CA PRO A 92 -0.55 12.89 7.42
C PRO A 92 -1.20 12.34 8.69
N ALA A 93 -2.52 12.48 8.84
CA ALA A 93 -3.23 12.07 10.05
C ALA A 93 -3.27 10.55 10.26
N PRO A 94 -3.68 9.71 9.27
CA PRO A 94 -3.62 8.26 9.39
C PRO A 94 -2.20 7.73 9.66
N VAL A 95 -1.18 8.28 8.99
CA VAL A 95 0.20 7.87 9.22
C VAL A 95 0.68 8.23 10.62
N ARG A 96 0.27 9.37 11.17
CA ARG A 96 0.59 9.72 12.55
C ARG A 96 -0.02 8.72 13.54
N VAL A 97 -1.28 8.38 13.38
CA VAL A 97 -1.96 7.38 14.22
C VAL A 97 -1.25 6.03 14.13
N PHE A 98 -0.95 5.58 12.92
CA PHE A 98 -0.20 4.33 12.71
C PHE A 98 1.18 4.35 13.39
N ALA A 99 1.95 5.42 13.22
CA ALA A 99 3.26 5.54 13.84
C ALA A 99 3.19 5.49 15.37
N GLN A 100 2.19 6.13 15.95
CA GLN A 100 2.00 6.17 17.41
C GLN A 100 1.47 4.84 17.98
N ALA A 101 0.57 4.17 17.27
CA ALA A 101 -0.10 2.96 17.75
C ALA A 101 0.68 1.67 17.47
N VAL A 102 1.36 1.59 16.31
CA VAL A 102 1.96 0.34 15.83
C VAL A 102 3.46 0.28 16.00
N LEU A 103 4.17 1.42 15.91
CA LEU A 103 5.60 1.50 16.17
C LEU A 103 5.88 1.49 17.68
N VAL A 104 5.47 0.42 18.34
CA VAL A 104 5.80 0.17 19.74
C VAL A 104 6.91 -0.88 19.76
N ALA A 105 7.98 -0.60 20.49
CA ALA A 105 9.01 -1.61 20.74
C ALA A 105 8.36 -2.82 21.44
N PRO A 106 8.50 -4.04 20.93
CA PRO A 106 7.92 -5.22 21.57
C PRO A 106 8.45 -5.34 23.01
N PRO A 107 7.59 -5.61 23.99
CA PRO A 107 8.05 -5.84 25.36
C PRO A 107 9.01 -7.05 25.40
N GLY A 108 10.13 -6.90 26.07
CA GLY A 108 11.14 -7.96 26.23
C GLY A 108 12.27 -7.98 25.21
N ILE A 109 12.21 -7.20 24.12
CA ILE A 109 13.34 -7.05 23.22
C ILE A 109 14.16 -5.83 23.65
N ARG A 110 15.37 -6.07 24.14
CA ARG A 110 16.34 -5.00 24.43
C ARG A 110 17.00 -4.56 23.14
N PHE A 111 16.43 -3.54 22.50
CA PHE A 111 17.12 -2.85 21.43
C PHE A 111 18.29 -2.02 22.01
N SER A 112 19.35 -1.85 21.22
CA SER A 112 20.40 -0.91 21.57
C SER A 112 19.82 0.51 21.73
N ALA A 113 20.36 1.30 22.64
CA ALA A 113 19.89 2.66 22.92
C ALA A 113 19.65 3.53 21.66
N PRO A 114 20.53 3.49 20.62
CA PRO A 114 20.28 4.26 19.40
C PRO A 114 19.04 3.80 18.62
N ILE A 115 18.72 2.50 18.61
CA ILE A 115 17.52 1.98 17.94
C ILE A 115 16.27 2.45 18.68
N THR A 116 16.26 2.37 20.00
CA THR A 116 15.15 2.85 20.84
C THR A 116 14.93 4.35 20.66
N ALA A 117 16.00 5.14 20.65
CA ALA A 117 15.94 6.57 20.41
C ALA A 117 15.43 6.90 19.00
N GLY A 118 15.87 6.15 17.98
CA GLY A 118 15.40 6.28 16.61
C GLY A 118 13.90 6.00 16.45
N VAL A 119 13.41 4.92 17.07
CA VAL A 119 11.98 4.60 17.10
C VAL A 119 11.17 5.68 17.80
N ALA A 120 11.63 6.17 18.95
CA ALA A 120 10.98 7.25 19.67
C ALA A 120 10.91 8.55 18.84
N LEU A 121 11.99 8.90 18.14
CA LEU A 121 12.06 10.06 17.26
C LEU A 121 11.07 9.92 16.08
N VAL A 122 11.06 8.75 15.42
CA VAL A 122 10.12 8.48 14.32
C VAL A 122 8.68 8.56 14.79
N ARG A 123 8.36 8.07 16.01
CA ARG A 123 7.03 8.20 16.60
C ARG A 123 6.65 9.65 16.89
N ALA A 124 7.57 10.42 17.47
CA ALA A 124 7.34 11.82 17.84
C ALA A 124 7.13 12.71 16.60
N LEU A 125 7.97 12.55 15.59
CA LEU A 125 7.91 13.35 14.37
C LEU A 125 6.85 12.85 13.40
N SER A 126 6.49 11.55 13.46
CA SER A 126 5.54 10.88 12.56
C SER A 126 5.69 11.35 11.11
N PRO A 127 6.90 11.24 10.51
CA PRO A 127 7.21 11.87 9.23
C PRO A 127 6.49 11.15 8.10
N TRP A 128 5.29 11.62 7.76
CA TRP A 128 4.48 11.07 6.67
C TRP A 128 5.27 10.87 5.37
N ARG A 129 6.09 11.86 5.00
CA ARG A 129 6.92 11.75 3.78
C ARG A 129 7.89 10.58 3.83
N LEU A 130 8.47 10.30 5.00
CA LEU A 130 9.38 9.17 5.20
C LEU A 130 8.63 7.83 5.07
N PHE A 131 7.49 7.68 5.73
CA PHE A 131 6.65 6.49 5.61
C PHE A 131 6.19 6.24 4.17
N ARG A 132 5.89 7.32 3.47
CA ARG A 132 5.52 7.27 2.05
C ARG A 132 6.63 6.72 1.15
N ILE A 133 7.89 6.99 1.47
CA ILE A 133 9.06 6.50 0.74
C ILE A 133 9.40 5.07 1.16
N LEU A 134 9.35 4.79 2.46
CA LEU A 134 9.78 3.51 3.04
C LEU A 134 8.72 2.41 2.99
N ALA A 135 7.47 2.74 2.72
CA ALA A 135 6.41 1.75 2.67
C ALA A 135 6.75 0.61 1.69
N PRO A 136 6.77 -0.65 2.14
CA PRO A 136 7.16 -1.80 1.31
C PRO A 136 6.14 -2.13 0.23
N GLY A 137 4.91 -1.64 0.36
CA GLY A 137 3.87 -1.81 -0.63
C GLY A 137 2.94 -0.62 -0.72
N ARG A 138 2.20 -0.55 -1.83
CA ARG A 138 1.19 0.46 -2.06
C ARG A 138 -0.04 -0.15 -2.72
N ILE A 139 -1.21 0.29 -2.28
CA ILE A 139 -2.48 -0.01 -2.92
C ILE A 139 -3.14 1.31 -3.31
N VAL A 140 -3.52 1.42 -4.57
CA VAL A 140 -4.21 2.58 -5.13
C VAL A 140 -5.59 2.12 -5.57
N VAL A 141 -6.61 2.72 -5.02
CA VAL A 141 -8.01 2.41 -5.33
C VAL A 141 -8.57 3.48 -6.24
N GLY A 142 -9.29 3.07 -7.27
CA GLY A 142 -9.90 3.98 -8.22
C GLY A 142 -10.99 3.32 -9.03
N ARG A 143 -11.45 4.04 -10.05
CA ARG A 143 -12.47 3.60 -11.01
C ARG A 143 -11.98 3.73 -12.44
N ARG A 144 -12.47 2.87 -13.32
CA ARG A 144 -12.31 3.05 -14.75
C ARG A 144 -13.25 4.18 -15.22
N ARG A 145 -12.69 5.14 -15.92
CA ARG A 145 -13.47 6.19 -16.61
C ARG A 145 -14.23 5.63 -17.79
#